data_bd24ad49fadc90c6fbc337ef2ebc1efb
#
_entry.id   bd24ad49fadc90c6fbc337ef2ebc1efb
#
_cell.length_a   1.000
_cell.length_b   1.000
_cell.length_c   1.000
_cell.angle_alpha   90.00
_cell.angle_beta   90.00
_cell.angle_gamma   90.00
#
_symmetry.space_group_name_H-M   'P 1'
#
loop_
_entity.id
_entity.type
_entity.pdbx_description
1 polymer ?
#
loop_
_entity_poly.entity_id
_entity_poly.type
_entity_poly.pdbx_seq_one_letter_code
_entity_poly.pdbx_strand_id
1 'polypeptide(L)'
;MQLHLYAVCAADVMGCILLVLTFICLRTRLANHTLENRIFASSIVLCAVACLGDLAIWSIDGNPSAIVRAVALGLDTVMYILFMAIVLLWNLFLCAHLYRGDQAIVIRKTLPVSVPVGIACILTLLNLRFPFFFTIDGTGWFHSGPVFPLYRLVAVYGLVYSLVTYHKFLRENGHLEFFPVSAFLFPIILGYLIQIIVPGLSVGWAGTAIGITAIALCLQNELSFTDDLTGLYNRTYLDCLEDRLLQKGKRTRIGGLMVDINMFKNINDSFGHVTGDSALVDLAGILRSTMKVDTIVIRYAGDEFILLTANASKEGLERQIEALGRGVEQFNAGNSRPYMLSLSYGMGLYETGMSMDQFIKKLDVSMYGFKKAFYQAHPELSRRQGDLPLCE
;
A
#
# COMPACT_ATOMS: atom_id res chain seq x y z
N MET A 1 11.97 36.37 17.40
CA MET A 1 11.20 36.48 16.14
C MET A 1 12.04 36.05 14.90
N GLN A 2 13.18 36.67 14.59
CA GLN A 2 14.01 36.31 13.43
C GLN A 2 14.48 34.85 13.43
N LEU A 3 14.90 34.29 14.58
CA LEU A 3 15.35 32.90 14.66
C LEU A 3 14.23 31.89 14.34
N HIS A 4 13.00 32.16 14.81
CA HIS A 4 11.84 31.31 14.50
C HIS A 4 11.49 31.36 13.01
N LEU A 5 11.50 32.53 12.40
CA LEU A 5 11.28 32.70 10.96
C LEU A 5 12.30 31.88 10.14
N TYR A 6 13.59 31.96 10.47
CA TYR A 6 14.60 31.16 9.78
C TYR A 6 14.39 29.64 9.96
N ALA A 7 13.96 29.20 11.13
CA ALA A 7 13.70 27.79 11.39
C ALA A 7 12.50 27.27 10.59
N VAL A 8 11.40 28.05 10.53
CA VAL A 8 10.21 27.73 9.73
C VAL A 8 10.56 27.71 8.25
N CYS A 9 11.24 28.77 7.75
CA CYS A 9 11.68 28.81 6.36
C CYS A 9 12.56 27.61 5.99
N ALA A 10 13.51 27.23 6.85
CA ALA A 10 14.35 26.07 6.60
C ALA A 10 13.56 24.77 6.57
N ALA A 11 12.58 24.58 7.48
CA ALA A 11 11.75 23.39 7.55
C ALA A 11 10.86 23.24 6.28
N ASP A 12 10.21 24.32 5.85
CA ASP A 12 9.30 24.28 4.69
C ASP A 12 10.05 24.18 3.37
N VAL A 13 11.20 24.86 3.22
CA VAL A 13 12.06 24.69 2.06
C VAL A 13 12.56 23.24 1.95
N MET A 14 12.99 22.64 3.06
CA MET A 14 13.36 21.22 3.08
C MET A 14 12.18 20.31 2.76
N GLY A 15 10.98 20.62 3.24
CA GLY A 15 9.74 19.93 2.88
C GLY A 15 9.48 19.99 1.38
N CYS A 16 9.58 21.17 0.77
CA CYS A 16 9.45 21.33 -0.69
C CYS A 16 10.49 20.52 -1.47
N ILE A 17 11.77 20.57 -1.06
CA ILE A 17 12.84 19.79 -1.70
C ILE A 17 12.53 18.31 -1.63
N LEU A 18 12.15 17.77 -0.47
CA LEU A 18 11.78 16.38 -0.29
C LEU A 18 10.61 15.97 -1.20
N LEU A 19 9.57 16.80 -1.30
CA LEU A 19 8.41 16.53 -2.14
C LEU A 19 8.76 16.54 -3.64
N VAL A 20 9.61 17.47 -4.07
CA VAL A 20 10.10 17.51 -5.47
C VAL A 20 10.93 16.26 -5.78
N LEU A 21 11.85 15.88 -4.91
CA LEU A 21 12.63 14.65 -5.07
C LEU A 21 11.72 13.41 -5.08
N THR A 22 10.73 13.35 -4.18
CA THR A 22 9.74 12.27 -4.14
C THR A 22 8.97 12.17 -5.45
N PHE A 23 8.52 13.31 -6.00
CA PHE A 23 7.81 13.34 -7.28
C PHE A 23 8.70 12.87 -8.45
N ILE A 24 9.97 13.31 -8.49
CA ILE A 24 10.93 12.88 -9.52
C ILE A 24 11.20 11.37 -9.41
N CYS A 25 11.42 10.84 -8.21
CA CYS A 25 11.68 9.42 -7.99
C CYS A 25 10.49 8.54 -8.38
N LEU A 26 9.27 9.02 -8.17
CA LEU A 26 8.04 8.28 -8.47
C LEU A 26 7.46 8.57 -9.86
N ARG A 27 8.11 9.39 -10.69
CA ARG A 27 7.55 9.86 -11.98
C ARG A 27 7.05 8.72 -12.88
N THR A 28 7.77 7.60 -12.94
CA THR A 28 7.41 6.42 -13.75
C THR A 28 6.16 5.73 -13.23
N ARG A 29 6.02 5.57 -11.90
CA ARG A 29 4.82 5.05 -11.26
C ARG A 29 3.63 5.98 -11.45
N LEU A 30 3.81 7.28 -11.22
CA LEU A 30 2.77 8.29 -11.33
C LEU A 30 2.27 8.50 -12.78
N ALA A 31 3.07 8.11 -13.79
CA ALA A 31 2.64 8.08 -15.18
C ALA A 31 1.54 7.04 -15.45
N ASN A 32 1.43 6.01 -14.63
CA ASN A 32 0.29 5.10 -14.63
C ASN A 32 -0.89 5.79 -13.93
N HIS A 33 -1.89 6.24 -14.69
CA HIS A 33 -3.03 7.03 -14.23
C HIS A 33 -4.06 6.22 -13.40
N THR A 34 -3.61 5.35 -12.49
CA THR A 34 -4.49 4.68 -11.54
C THR A 34 -5.08 5.68 -10.55
N LEU A 35 -6.24 5.34 -9.95
CA LEU A 35 -6.88 6.19 -8.92
C LEU A 35 -5.90 6.48 -7.78
N GLU A 36 -5.21 5.46 -7.30
CA GLU A 36 -4.20 5.54 -6.23
C GLU A 36 -3.09 6.55 -6.56
N ASN A 37 -2.47 6.41 -7.75
CA ASN A 37 -1.38 7.28 -8.17
C ASN A 37 -1.81 8.73 -8.34
N ARG A 38 -3.02 8.97 -8.84
CA ARG A 38 -3.58 10.32 -8.96
C ARG A 38 -3.80 10.98 -7.62
N ILE A 39 -4.35 10.24 -6.64
CA ILE A 39 -4.56 10.73 -5.27
C ILE A 39 -3.21 11.05 -4.62
N PHE A 40 -2.23 10.15 -4.78
CA PHE A 40 -0.91 10.33 -4.20
C PHE A 40 -0.17 11.54 -4.81
N ALA A 41 -0.20 11.70 -6.13
CA ALA A 41 0.36 12.86 -6.81
C ALA A 41 -0.30 14.17 -6.34
N SER A 42 -1.64 14.17 -6.17
CA SER A 42 -2.37 15.32 -5.63
C SER A 42 -1.91 15.66 -4.21
N SER A 43 -1.65 14.65 -3.37
CA SER A 43 -1.14 14.86 -2.00
C SER A 43 0.24 15.52 -1.99
N ILE A 44 1.15 15.10 -2.89
CA ILE A 44 2.48 15.71 -3.04
C ILE A 44 2.33 17.21 -3.41
N VAL A 45 1.52 17.50 -4.45
CA VAL A 45 1.33 18.88 -4.93
C VAL A 45 0.69 19.76 -3.88
N LEU A 46 -0.39 19.29 -3.22
CA LEU A 46 -1.06 20.06 -2.18
C LEU A 46 -0.16 20.33 -0.98
N CYS A 47 0.66 19.35 -0.57
CA CYS A 47 1.60 19.55 0.53
C CYS A 47 2.70 20.55 0.16
N ALA A 48 3.22 20.53 -1.07
CA ALA A 48 4.18 21.52 -1.55
C ALA A 48 3.59 22.94 -1.57
N VAL A 49 2.35 23.08 -2.05
CA VAL A 49 1.61 24.37 -2.00
C VAL A 49 1.41 24.82 -0.56
N ALA A 50 1.15 23.90 0.37
CA ALA A 50 0.99 24.23 1.79
C ALA A 50 2.30 24.68 2.44
N CYS A 51 3.44 24.07 2.17
CA CYS A 51 4.75 24.56 2.62
C CYS A 51 5.03 25.97 2.11
N LEU A 52 4.75 26.27 0.83
CA LEU A 52 4.91 27.61 0.28
C LEU A 52 3.93 28.63 0.90
N GLY A 53 2.70 28.19 1.18
CA GLY A 53 1.68 29.01 1.85
C GLY A 53 2.07 29.35 3.29
N ASP A 54 2.63 28.40 4.04
CA ASP A 54 3.13 28.64 5.41
C ASP A 54 4.27 29.67 5.42
N LEU A 55 5.23 29.55 4.50
CA LEU A 55 6.27 30.55 4.28
C LEU A 55 5.70 31.96 4.00
N ALA A 56 4.67 32.03 3.16
CA ALA A 56 4.03 33.32 2.83
C ALA A 56 3.35 33.93 4.07
N ILE A 57 2.63 33.15 4.86
CA ILE A 57 1.96 33.60 6.09
C ILE A 57 2.99 34.13 7.08
N TRP A 58 4.04 33.36 7.38
CA TRP A 58 5.09 33.77 8.31
C TRP A 58 5.83 35.04 7.89
N SER A 59 5.88 35.31 6.57
CA SER A 59 6.51 36.52 6.02
C SER A 59 5.69 37.80 6.23
N ILE A 60 4.36 37.68 6.42
CA ILE A 60 3.44 38.82 6.57
C ILE A 60 2.84 38.94 7.95
N ASP A 61 3.02 37.93 8.81
CA ASP A 61 2.51 37.91 10.18
C ASP A 61 3.03 39.11 11.02
N GLY A 62 2.16 39.66 11.84
CA GLY A 62 2.48 40.85 12.68
C GLY A 62 2.49 42.16 11.90
N ASN A 63 2.00 42.19 10.65
CA ASN A 63 1.88 43.44 9.88
C ASN A 63 0.51 44.10 10.13
N PRO A 64 0.48 45.36 10.68
CA PRO A 64 -0.75 46.02 11.04
C PRO A 64 -1.57 46.60 9.88
N SER A 65 -1.03 46.54 8.64
CA SER A 65 -1.72 47.04 7.43
C SER A 65 -3.04 46.32 7.22
N ALA A 66 -4.13 47.01 7.01
CA ALA A 66 -5.46 46.45 6.78
C ALA A 66 -5.48 45.51 5.53
N ILE A 67 -4.74 45.87 4.50
CA ILE A 67 -4.63 45.07 3.27
C ILE A 67 -3.88 43.76 3.59
N VAL A 68 -2.75 43.85 4.30
CA VAL A 68 -1.95 42.66 4.63
C VAL A 68 -2.73 41.70 5.53
N ARG A 69 -3.47 42.23 6.52
CA ARG A 69 -4.36 41.44 7.40
C ARG A 69 -5.47 40.70 6.61
N ALA A 70 -6.06 41.36 5.61
CA ALA A 70 -7.06 40.73 4.75
C ALA A 70 -6.44 39.61 3.90
N VAL A 71 -5.22 39.81 3.40
CA VAL A 71 -4.46 38.76 2.67
C VAL A 71 -4.11 37.62 3.61
N ALA A 72 -3.64 37.87 4.83
CA ALA A 72 -3.33 36.86 5.84
C ALA A 72 -4.58 36.01 6.16
N LEU A 73 -5.74 36.65 6.41
CA LEU A 73 -7.01 35.96 6.65
C LEU A 73 -7.39 35.04 5.48
N GLY A 74 -7.19 35.49 4.25
CA GLY A 74 -7.43 34.67 3.04
C GLY A 74 -6.47 33.49 2.93
N LEU A 75 -5.18 33.72 3.14
CA LEU A 75 -4.16 32.67 3.12
C LEU A 75 -4.39 31.62 4.21
N ASP A 76 -4.63 32.04 5.46
CA ASP A 76 -4.97 31.13 6.56
C ASP A 76 -6.20 30.27 6.22
N THR A 77 -7.25 30.89 5.66
CA THR A 77 -8.44 30.18 5.23
C THR A 77 -8.09 29.08 4.22
N VAL A 78 -7.26 29.39 3.23
CA VAL A 78 -6.80 28.42 2.22
C VAL A 78 -5.96 27.32 2.88
N MET A 79 -5.06 27.66 3.79
CA MET A 79 -4.20 26.70 4.49
C MET A 79 -5.01 25.70 5.33
N TYR A 80 -6.06 26.16 6.04
CA TYR A 80 -6.95 25.27 6.78
C TYR A 80 -7.75 24.33 5.86
N ILE A 81 -8.18 24.81 4.70
CA ILE A 81 -8.84 23.96 3.68
C ILE A 81 -7.85 22.94 3.12
N LEU A 82 -6.61 23.35 2.78
CA LEU A 82 -5.56 22.44 2.31
C LEU A 82 -5.24 21.35 3.32
N PHE A 83 -5.19 21.70 4.61
CA PHE A 83 -4.96 20.73 5.68
C PHE A 83 -6.07 19.67 5.73
N MET A 84 -7.33 20.07 5.67
CA MET A 84 -8.46 19.14 5.61
C MET A 84 -8.45 18.31 4.33
N ALA A 85 -8.07 18.91 3.21
CA ALA A 85 -7.93 18.19 1.94
C ALA A 85 -6.85 17.09 2.01
N ILE A 86 -5.71 17.34 2.68
CA ILE A 86 -4.66 16.33 2.88
C ILE A 86 -5.14 15.19 3.78
N VAL A 87 -5.89 15.48 4.85
CA VAL A 87 -6.51 14.45 5.70
C VAL A 87 -7.46 13.56 4.88
N LEU A 88 -8.25 14.15 4.00
CA LEU A 88 -9.15 13.42 3.11
C LEU A 88 -8.38 12.60 2.07
N LEU A 89 -7.39 13.21 1.41
CA LEU A 89 -6.57 12.54 0.39
C LEU A 89 -5.81 11.36 0.98
N TRP A 90 -5.31 11.47 2.22
CA TRP A 90 -4.70 10.34 2.91
C TRP A 90 -5.66 9.17 3.08
N ASN A 91 -6.89 9.42 3.54
CA ASN A 91 -7.89 8.36 3.71
C ASN A 91 -8.33 7.77 2.37
N LEU A 92 -8.48 8.60 1.33
CA LEU A 92 -8.76 8.14 -0.04
C LEU A 92 -7.63 7.27 -0.58
N PHE A 93 -6.38 7.72 -0.42
CA PHE A 93 -5.20 6.98 -0.84
C PHE A 93 -5.10 5.64 -0.11
N LEU A 94 -5.23 5.64 1.22
CA LEU A 94 -5.21 4.41 2.02
C LEU A 94 -6.29 3.43 1.56
N CYS A 95 -7.52 3.87 1.37
CA CYS A 95 -8.60 2.99 0.88
C CYS A 95 -8.34 2.52 -0.56
N ALA A 96 -7.85 3.39 -1.46
CA ALA A 96 -7.53 3.01 -2.82
C ALA A 96 -6.41 1.95 -2.86
N HIS A 97 -5.40 2.09 -2.01
CA HIS A 97 -4.30 1.13 -1.87
C HIS A 97 -4.79 -0.21 -1.30
N LEU A 98 -5.53 -0.20 -0.17
CA LEU A 98 -6.01 -1.41 0.49
C LEU A 98 -7.01 -2.21 -0.35
N TYR A 99 -7.90 -1.53 -1.05
CA TYR A 99 -8.99 -2.14 -1.84
C TYR A 99 -8.73 -2.11 -3.36
N ARG A 100 -7.44 -1.97 -3.76
CA ARG A 100 -6.96 -2.04 -5.16
C ARG A 100 -7.72 -1.14 -6.13
N GLY A 101 -8.10 0.03 -5.69
CA GLY A 101 -8.77 1.03 -6.50
C GLY A 101 -10.23 0.74 -6.85
N ASP A 102 -10.88 -0.24 -6.21
CA ASP A 102 -12.33 -0.44 -6.34
C ASP A 102 -13.06 0.82 -5.88
N GLN A 103 -13.55 1.60 -6.87
CA GLN A 103 -14.14 2.91 -6.64
C GLN A 103 -15.35 2.86 -5.71
N ALA A 104 -16.20 1.84 -5.83
CA ALA A 104 -17.40 1.72 -5.00
C ALA A 104 -17.04 1.48 -3.52
N ILE A 105 -16.07 0.63 -3.27
CA ILE A 105 -15.57 0.35 -1.92
C ILE A 105 -14.85 1.58 -1.35
N VAL A 106 -13.97 2.21 -2.14
CA VAL A 106 -13.22 3.42 -1.73
C VAL A 106 -14.18 4.52 -1.31
N ILE A 107 -15.19 4.87 -2.14
CA ILE A 107 -16.17 5.90 -1.83
C ILE A 107 -16.93 5.54 -0.53
N ARG A 108 -17.45 4.32 -0.41
CA ARG A 108 -18.19 3.90 0.78
C ARG A 108 -17.36 3.95 2.06
N LYS A 109 -16.08 3.55 1.98
CA LYS A 109 -15.17 3.53 3.15
C LYS A 109 -14.64 4.92 3.52
N THR A 110 -14.57 5.87 2.59
CA THR A 110 -14.10 7.23 2.89
C THR A 110 -15.21 8.20 3.25
N LEU A 111 -16.47 7.87 2.98
CA LEU A 111 -17.63 8.72 3.29
C LEU A 111 -17.67 9.19 4.76
N PRO A 112 -17.38 8.34 5.79
CA PRO A 112 -17.38 8.77 7.19
C PRO A 112 -16.38 9.89 7.51
N VAL A 113 -15.29 10.00 6.73
CA VAL A 113 -14.30 11.09 6.88
C VAL A 113 -14.65 12.26 5.95
N SER A 114 -15.16 11.99 4.75
CA SER A 114 -15.49 13.03 3.78
C SER A 114 -16.54 14.01 4.27
N VAL A 115 -17.57 13.52 4.99
CA VAL A 115 -18.65 14.36 5.51
C VAL A 115 -18.15 15.37 6.57
N PRO A 116 -17.48 14.95 7.67
CA PRO A 116 -16.97 15.92 8.65
C PRO A 116 -15.89 16.84 8.07
N VAL A 117 -15.06 16.37 7.16
CA VAL A 117 -14.08 17.21 6.45
C VAL A 117 -14.79 18.27 5.60
N GLY A 118 -15.82 17.88 4.84
CA GLY A 118 -16.61 18.81 4.03
C GLY A 118 -17.29 19.88 4.89
N ILE A 119 -17.86 19.50 6.03
CA ILE A 119 -18.44 20.44 7.00
C ILE A 119 -17.37 21.39 7.53
N ALA A 120 -16.19 20.90 7.92
CA ALA A 120 -15.09 21.73 8.41
C ALA A 120 -14.62 22.74 7.35
N CYS A 121 -14.52 22.34 6.07
CA CYS A 121 -14.19 23.25 4.97
C CYS A 121 -15.25 24.34 4.77
N ILE A 122 -16.54 23.99 4.81
CA ILE A 122 -17.64 24.97 4.70
C ILE A 122 -17.58 25.97 5.86
N LEU A 123 -17.40 25.48 7.09
CA LEU A 123 -17.30 26.34 8.26
C LEU A 123 -16.05 27.25 8.18
N THR A 124 -14.92 26.74 7.65
CA THR A 124 -13.72 27.55 7.42
C THR A 124 -13.97 28.68 6.40
N LEU A 125 -14.72 28.41 5.33
CA LEU A 125 -15.12 29.46 4.37
C LEU A 125 -16.07 30.49 5.02
N LEU A 126 -17.02 30.06 5.84
CA LEU A 126 -17.94 30.93 6.57
C LEU A 126 -17.18 31.84 7.55
N ASN A 127 -15.99 31.46 8.01
CA ASN A 127 -15.14 32.28 8.87
C ASN A 127 -14.75 33.62 8.22
N LEU A 128 -14.68 33.72 6.91
CA LEU A 128 -14.44 34.98 6.20
C LEU A 128 -15.54 36.03 6.47
N ARG A 129 -16.76 35.60 6.79
CA ARG A 129 -17.90 36.49 7.08
C ARG A 129 -18.22 36.55 8.57
N PHE A 130 -18.04 35.43 9.29
CA PHE A 130 -18.35 35.31 10.73
C PHE A 130 -17.12 34.71 11.44
N PRO A 131 -16.33 35.53 12.16
CA PRO A 131 -15.01 35.14 12.68
C PRO A 131 -15.13 34.27 13.96
N PHE A 132 -15.54 33.00 13.80
CA PHE A 132 -15.72 32.09 14.93
C PHE A 132 -14.63 31.01 15.02
N PHE A 133 -13.92 30.70 13.91
CA PHE A 133 -12.79 29.79 13.92
C PHE A 133 -11.49 30.47 14.33
N PHE A 134 -11.16 31.58 13.67
CA PHE A 134 -9.96 32.36 13.92
C PHE A 134 -10.14 33.79 13.45
N THR A 135 -9.30 34.67 13.96
CA THR A 135 -9.25 36.08 13.60
C THR A 135 -7.82 36.57 13.48
N ILE A 136 -7.60 37.61 12.68
CA ILE A 136 -6.36 38.37 12.63
C ILE A 136 -6.63 39.70 13.35
N ASP A 137 -5.91 39.97 14.43
CA ASP A 137 -6.11 41.17 15.22
C ASP A 137 -5.61 42.45 14.54
N GLY A 138 -5.78 43.59 15.24
CA GLY A 138 -5.34 44.90 14.73
C GLY A 138 -3.84 45.04 14.52
N THR A 139 -3.05 44.18 15.15
CA THR A 139 -1.58 44.14 15.05
C THR A 139 -1.08 43.14 13.99
N GLY A 140 -1.99 42.35 13.38
CA GLY A 140 -1.67 41.37 12.33
C GLY A 140 -1.37 39.97 12.87
N TRP A 141 -1.69 39.68 14.15
CA TRP A 141 -1.45 38.37 14.73
C TRP A 141 -2.68 37.45 14.66
N PHE A 142 -2.45 36.19 14.45
CA PHE A 142 -3.47 35.14 14.46
C PHE A 142 -3.97 34.84 15.87
N HIS A 143 -5.28 34.71 16.02
CA HIS A 143 -5.96 34.29 17.26
C HIS A 143 -6.98 33.20 16.96
N SER A 144 -6.87 32.07 17.65
CA SER A 144 -7.84 30.97 17.53
C SER A 144 -9.19 31.37 18.17
N GLY A 145 -10.27 31.12 17.43
CA GLY A 145 -11.63 31.34 17.92
C GLY A 145 -12.17 30.15 18.74
N PRO A 146 -13.38 30.29 19.31
CA PRO A 146 -13.96 29.30 20.23
C PRO A 146 -14.27 27.95 19.55
N VAL A 147 -14.48 27.93 18.25
CA VAL A 147 -14.81 26.69 17.49
C VAL A 147 -13.55 25.98 16.94
N PHE A 148 -12.40 26.62 17.06
CA PHE A 148 -11.13 26.06 16.55
C PHE A 148 -10.78 24.65 17.07
N PRO A 149 -11.09 24.27 18.34
CA PRO A 149 -10.87 22.89 18.80
C PRO A 149 -11.63 21.83 18.00
N LEU A 150 -12.84 22.16 17.50
CA LEU A 150 -13.62 21.22 16.67
C LEU A 150 -12.90 20.88 15.37
N TYR A 151 -12.23 21.85 14.75
CA TYR A 151 -11.40 21.64 13.57
C TYR A 151 -10.29 20.62 13.83
N ARG A 152 -9.57 20.75 14.96
CA ARG A 152 -8.53 19.79 15.38
C ARG A 152 -9.11 18.40 15.61
N LEU A 153 -10.31 18.30 16.20
CA LEU A 153 -10.99 17.01 16.42
C LEU A 153 -11.33 16.30 15.11
N VAL A 154 -11.74 17.02 14.07
CA VAL A 154 -12.00 16.43 12.73
C VAL A 154 -10.71 15.86 12.14
N ALA A 155 -9.59 16.56 12.26
CA ALA A 155 -8.29 16.07 11.79
C ALA A 155 -7.85 14.80 12.54
N VAL A 156 -7.91 14.81 13.87
CA VAL A 156 -7.60 13.64 14.72
C VAL A 156 -8.51 12.48 14.38
N TYR A 157 -9.81 12.73 14.20
CA TYR A 157 -10.77 11.71 13.78
C TYR A 157 -10.35 11.05 12.46
N GLY A 158 -9.96 11.83 11.44
CA GLY A 158 -9.49 11.31 10.15
C GLY A 158 -8.25 10.40 10.28
N LEU A 159 -7.29 10.78 11.14
CA LEU A 159 -6.10 9.97 11.41
C LEU A 159 -6.43 8.67 12.18
N VAL A 160 -7.27 8.75 13.20
CA VAL A 160 -7.73 7.56 13.96
C VAL A 160 -8.54 6.63 13.06
N TYR A 161 -9.42 7.19 12.23
CA TYR A 161 -10.21 6.40 11.29
C TYR A 161 -9.32 5.64 10.30
N SER A 162 -8.24 6.25 9.81
CA SER A 162 -7.27 5.58 8.94
C SER A 162 -6.61 4.39 9.62
N LEU A 163 -6.21 4.52 10.90
CA LEU A 163 -5.65 3.42 11.69
C LEU A 163 -6.65 2.29 11.91
N VAL A 164 -7.89 2.62 12.24
CA VAL A 164 -8.96 1.62 12.45
C VAL A 164 -9.24 0.87 11.15
N THR A 165 -9.34 1.58 10.02
CA THR A 165 -9.56 0.98 8.70
C THR A 165 -8.42 0.06 8.31
N TYR A 166 -7.17 0.47 8.53
CA TYR A 166 -5.97 -0.33 8.28
C TYR A 166 -5.94 -1.60 9.14
N HIS A 167 -6.15 -1.49 10.47
CA HIS A 167 -6.14 -2.64 11.37
C HIS A 167 -7.28 -3.62 11.08
N LYS A 168 -8.47 -3.09 10.70
CA LYS A 168 -9.58 -3.94 10.29
C LYS A 168 -9.23 -4.72 9.02
N PHE A 169 -8.64 -4.06 8.03
CA PHE A 169 -8.18 -4.71 6.79
C PHE A 169 -7.15 -5.81 7.09
N LEU A 170 -6.17 -5.55 7.97
CA LEU A 170 -5.17 -6.55 8.36
C LEU A 170 -5.77 -7.78 9.04
N ARG A 171 -6.81 -7.59 9.86
CA ARG A 171 -7.52 -8.72 10.50
C ARG A 171 -8.29 -9.58 9.49
N GLU A 172 -8.84 -8.95 8.45
CA GLU A 172 -9.65 -9.62 7.43
C GLU A 172 -8.80 -10.25 6.33
N ASN A 173 -7.66 -9.62 5.94
CA ASN A 173 -6.88 -9.97 4.76
C ASN A 173 -5.40 -10.33 5.04
N GLY A 174 -4.96 -10.30 6.30
CA GLY A 174 -3.58 -10.59 6.70
C GLY A 174 -2.63 -9.41 6.64
N HIS A 175 -1.32 -9.69 6.81
CA HIS A 175 -0.30 -8.66 6.91
C HIS A 175 0.03 -8.02 5.56
N LEU A 176 0.10 -6.67 5.55
CA LEU A 176 0.77 -5.89 4.52
C LEU A 176 2.18 -5.55 5.03
N GLU A 177 3.20 -6.25 4.55
CA GLU A 177 4.55 -6.10 5.08
C GLU A 177 5.22 -4.77 4.69
N PHE A 178 4.88 -4.23 3.52
CA PHE A 178 5.56 -3.08 2.93
C PHE A 178 4.82 -1.76 3.10
N PHE A 179 3.65 -1.75 3.75
CA PHE A 179 2.84 -0.54 3.92
C PHE A 179 2.56 -0.25 5.40
N PRO A 180 3.57 0.18 6.19
CA PRO A 180 3.35 0.59 7.56
C PRO A 180 2.72 1.99 7.61
N VAL A 181 1.42 2.07 7.92
CA VAL A 181 0.71 3.37 8.10
C VAL A 181 1.40 4.26 9.13
N SER A 182 2.12 3.66 10.09
CA SER A 182 2.94 4.39 11.07
C SER A 182 4.04 5.24 10.43
N ALA A 183 4.60 4.84 9.29
CA ALA A 183 5.62 5.60 8.58
C ALA A 183 5.09 6.95 8.09
N PHE A 184 3.80 7.04 7.75
CA PHE A 184 3.14 8.30 7.43
C PHE A 184 2.76 9.09 8.67
N LEU A 185 2.13 8.44 9.64
CA LEU A 185 1.53 9.13 10.78
C LEU A 185 2.56 9.64 11.77
N PHE A 186 3.64 8.92 12.01
CA PHE A 186 4.64 9.27 13.02
C PHE A 186 5.30 10.64 12.79
N PRO A 187 5.82 10.97 11.57
CA PRO A 187 6.40 12.28 11.32
C PRO A 187 5.39 13.43 11.44
N ILE A 188 4.14 13.19 11.03
CA ILE A 188 3.06 14.18 11.13
C ILE A 188 2.76 14.48 12.59
N ILE A 189 2.49 13.45 13.38
CA ILE A 189 2.18 13.59 14.81
C ILE A 189 3.35 14.27 15.53
N LEU A 190 4.58 13.86 15.25
CA LEU A 190 5.77 14.47 15.85
C LEU A 190 5.89 15.95 15.48
N GLY A 191 5.71 16.32 14.21
CA GLY A 191 5.77 17.70 13.75
C GLY A 191 4.74 18.58 14.45
N TYR A 192 3.48 18.15 14.55
CA TYR A 192 2.43 18.89 15.24
C TYR A 192 2.63 18.92 16.77
N LEU A 193 3.18 17.88 17.40
CA LEU A 193 3.53 17.90 18.81
C LEU A 193 4.64 18.91 19.09
N ILE A 194 5.68 18.96 18.27
CA ILE A 194 6.75 19.98 18.39
C ILE A 194 6.16 21.38 18.27
N GLN A 195 5.28 21.62 17.33
CA GLN A 195 4.61 22.91 17.13
C GLN A 195 3.75 23.33 18.34
N ILE A 196 3.17 22.38 19.07
CA ILE A 196 2.42 22.65 20.30
C ILE A 196 3.35 22.97 21.45
N ILE A 197 4.49 22.25 21.58
CA ILE A 197 5.44 22.39 22.69
C ILE A 197 6.31 23.65 22.54
N VAL A 198 6.67 24.00 21.30
CA VAL A 198 7.53 25.15 20.99
C VAL A 198 6.73 26.20 20.24
N PRO A 199 6.12 27.19 20.97
CA PRO A 199 5.36 28.26 20.35
C PRO A 199 6.21 29.05 19.35
N GLY A 200 5.65 29.33 18.18
CA GLY A 200 6.34 30.06 17.11
C GLY A 200 7.22 29.20 16.19
N LEU A 201 7.16 27.86 16.31
CA LEU A 201 7.80 26.95 15.37
C LEU A 201 6.73 26.21 14.57
N SER A 202 6.64 26.45 13.25
CA SER A 202 5.77 25.71 12.33
C SER A 202 6.59 24.62 11.65
N VAL A 203 6.36 23.36 12.00
CA VAL A 203 7.02 22.18 11.41
C VAL A 203 6.03 21.10 11.01
N GLY A 204 4.74 21.37 11.12
CA GLY A 204 3.67 20.42 10.77
C GLY A 204 3.69 20.01 9.30
N TRP A 205 3.91 20.98 8.41
CA TRP A 205 3.99 20.72 6.96
C TRP A 205 5.25 19.95 6.57
N ALA A 206 6.39 20.28 7.17
CA ALA A 206 7.62 19.50 7.00
C ALA A 206 7.44 18.05 7.47
N GLY A 207 6.78 17.83 8.62
CA GLY A 207 6.41 16.50 9.11
C GLY A 207 5.50 15.76 8.14
N THR A 208 4.56 16.45 7.51
CA THR A 208 3.66 15.89 6.47
C THR A 208 4.45 15.51 5.22
N ALA A 209 5.38 16.36 4.78
CA ALA A 209 6.25 16.08 3.63
C ALA A 209 7.13 14.84 3.88
N ILE A 210 7.70 14.70 5.08
CA ILE A 210 8.46 13.50 5.50
C ILE A 210 7.55 12.26 5.48
N GLY A 211 6.32 12.35 5.99
CA GLY A 211 5.36 11.25 5.98
C GLY A 211 5.00 10.79 4.56
N ILE A 212 4.72 11.72 3.65
CA ILE A 212 4.47 11.43 2.23
C ILE A 212 5.70 10.75 1.59
N THR A 213 6.90 11.26 1.86
CA THR A 213 8.15 10.67 1.34
C THR A 213 8.38 9.26 1.90
N ALA A 214 8.11 9.03 3.19
CA ALA A 214 8.24 7.71 3.80
C ALA A 214 7.30 6.69 3.15
N ILE A 215 6.04 7.06 2.88
CA ILE A 215 5.12 6.19 2.13
C ILE A 215 5.60 5.98 0.69
N ALA A 216 6.14 7.00 0.03
CA ALA A 216 6.72 6.86 -1.30
C ALA A 216 7.81 5.78 -1.35
N LEU A 217 8.70 5.76 -0.36
CA LEU A 217 9.74 4.74 -0.22
C LEU A 217 9.13 3.35 0.04
N CYS A 218 8.10 3.26 0.86
CA CYS A 218 7.38 1.99 1.10
C CYS A 218 6.75 1.46 -0.19
N LEU A 219 6.12 2.33 -0.98
CA LEU A 219 5.52 1.97 -2.27
C LEU A 219 6.57 1.54 -3.31
N GLN A 220 7.75 2.13 -3.31
CA GLN A 220 8.88 1.70 -4.15
C GLN A 220 9.36 0.30 -3.75
N ASN A 221 9.51 0.06 -2.45
CA ASN A 221 9.89 -1.26 -1.94
C ASN A 221 8.84 -2.33 -2.30
N GLU A 222 7.54 -2.02 -2.17
CA GLU A 222 6.48 -2.94 -2.54
C GLU A 222 6.59 -3.38 -4.01
N LEU A 223 6.85 -2.46 -4.93
CA LEU A 223 7.05 -2.78 -6.35
C LEU A 223 8.25 -3.70 -6.59
N SER A 224 9.30 -3.59 -5.76
CA SER A 224 10.49 -4.45 -5.88
C SER A 224 10.20 -5.90 -5.47
N PHE A 225 9.14 -6.14 -4.69
CA PHE A 225 8.81 -7.44 -4.12
C PHE A 225 7.52 -8.06 -4.64
N THR A 226 6.83 -7.40 -5.57
CA THR A 226 5.62 -7.90 -6.21
C THR A 226 5.87 -8.24 -7.68
N ASP A 227 5.13 -9.21 -8.18
CA ASP A 227 5.07 -9.56 -9.60
C ASP A 227 4.03 -8.67 -10.29
N ASP A 228 4.43 -7.91 -11.30
CA ASP A 228 3.60 -6.90 -11.98
C ASP A 228 2.36 -7.50 -12.65
N LEU A 229 2.44 -8.76 -13.14
CA LEU A 229 1.34 -9.40 -13.82
C LEU A 229 0.27 -9.91 -12.85
N THR A 230 0.69 -10.65 -11.83
CA THR A 230 -0.24 -11.34 -10.91
C THR A 230 -0.51 -10.53 -9.64
N GLY A 231 0.36 -9.56 -9.32
CA GLY A 231 0.38 -8.81 -8.06
C GLY A 231 0.61 -9.68 -6.83
N LEU A 232 1.09 -10.91 -6.97
CA LEU A 232 1.61 -11.76 -5.90
C LEU A 232 3.02 -11.30 -5.53
N TYR A 233 3.57 -11.81 -4.43
CA TYR A 233 4.99 -11.61 -4.18
C TYR A 233 5.83 -12.29 -5.28
N ASN A 234 6.99 -11.69 -5.57
CA ASN A 234 7.94 -12.24 -6.53
C ASN A 234 9.05 -13.04 -5.83
N ARG A 235 9.97 -13.64 -6.61
CA ARG A 235 11.11 -14.41 -6.10
C ARG A 235 12.02 -13.60 -5.18
N THR A 236 12.24 -12.30 -5.48
CA THR A 236 13.08 -11.41 -4.63
C THR A 236 12.53 -11.28 -3.21
N TYR A 237 11.20 -11.34 -3.05
CA TYR A 237 10.58 -11.37 -1.72
C TYR A 237 10.94 -12.62 -0.93
N LEU A 238 11.04 -13.77 -1.59
CA LEU A 238 11.42 -15.03 -0.96
C LEU A 238 12.82 -14.96 -0.36
N ASP A 239 13.77 -14.35 -1.08
CA ASP A 239 15.15 -14.16 -0.61
C ASP A 239 15.20 -13.30 0.66
N CYS A 240 14.41 -12.21 0.70
CA CYS A 240 14.27 -11.37 1.89
C CYS A 240 13.58 -12.08 3.07
N LEU A 241 12.68 -13.02 2.78
CA LEU A 241 11.96 -13.77 3.79
C LEU A 241 12.89 -14.77 4.51
N GLU A 242 13.85 -15.37 3.80
CA GLU A 242 14.83 -16.27 4.37
C GLU A 242 15.59 -15.62 5.52
N ASP A 243 16.13 -14.42 5.31
CA ASP A 243 16.86 -13.66 6.33
C ASP A 243 16.01 -13.44 7.60
N ARG A 244 14.73 -13.14 7.43
CA ARG A 244 13.80 -12.91 8.54
C ARG A 244 13.45 -14.19 9.30
N LEU A 245 13.29 -15.30 8.59
CA LEU A 245 13.00 -16.60 9.19
C LEU A 245 14.19 -17.12 10.01
N LEU A 246 15.41 -16.91 9.51
CA LEU A 246 16.65 -17.23 10.22
C LEU A 246 16.83 -16.38 11.48
N GLN A 247 16.45 -15.09 11.46
CA GLN A 247 16.55 -14.18 12.60
C GLN A 247 15.52 -14.47 13.71
N LYS A 248 14.30 -14.89 13.37
CA LYS A 248 13.22 -15.17 14.35
C LYS A 248 13.41 -16.43 15.18
N GLY A 249 14.45 -17.20 14.93
CA GLY A 249 14.85 -18.36 15.76
C GLY A 249 13.86 -19.53 15.70
N LYS A 250 14.36 -20.72 15.94
CA LYS A 250 13.94 -22.12 15.81
C LYS A 250 12.50 -22.55 16.16
N ARG A 251 11.51 -21.67 16.33
CA ARG A 251 10.18 -22.06 16.86
C ARG A 251 9.03 -22.11 15.86
N THR A 252 9.17 -21.57 14.67
CA THR A 252 8.06 -21.54 13.70
C THR A 252 8.20 -22.69 12.73
N ARG A 253 7.26 -23.64 12.76
CA ARG A 253 7.16 -24.69 11.72
C ARG A 253 6.62 -24.05 10.45
N ILE A 254 7.39 -24.06 9.39
CA ILE A 254 7.00 -23.53 8.09
C ILE A 254 6.68 -24.72 7.19
N GLY A 255 5.51 -24.67 6.55
CA GLY A 255 5.16 -25.56 5.46
C GLY A 255 5.19 -24.84 4.14
N GLY A 256 5.55 -25.53 3.08
CA GLY A 256 5.53 -25.03 1.73
C GLY A 256 4.74 -25.90 0.78
N LEU A 257 4.10 -25.25 -0.19
CA LEU A 257 3.57 -25.88 -1.39
C LEU A 257 4.24 -25.24 -2.58
N MET A 258 4.66 -26.05 -3.54
CA MET A 258 5.03 -25.61 -4.90
C MET A 258 3.90 -26.00 -5.83
N VAL A 259 3.49 -25.10 -6.69
CA VAL A 259 2.34 -25.27 -7.61
C VAL A 259 2.77 -24.85 -9.00
N ASP A 260 2.41 -25.62 -10.00
CA ASP A 260 2.73 -25.39 -11.41
C ASP A 260 1.49 -25.64 -12.27
N ILE A 261 1.32 -24.85 -13.33
CA ILE A 261 0.20 -25.01 -14.28
C ILE A 261 0.57 -26.09 -15.30
N ASN A 262 -0.15 -27.21 -15.26
CA ASN A 262 0.03 -28.25 -16.24
C ASN A 262 -0.25 -27.74 -17.66
N MET A 263 0.66 -28.07 -18.60
CA MET A 263 0.51 -27.67 -20.01
C MET A 263 0.42 -26.17 -20.26
N PHE A 264 1.01 -25.34 -19.42
CA PHE A 264 1.01 -23.88 -19.60
C PHE A 264 1.55 -23.48 -20.99
N LYS A 265 2.60 -24.15 -21.47
CA LYS A 265 3.13 -23.93 -22.81
C LYS A 265 2.06 -24.15 -23.89
N ASN A 266 1.22 -25.19 -23.75
CA ASN A 266 0.14 -25.45 -24.71
C ASN A 266 -0.91 -24.33 -24.71
N ILE A 267 -1.20 -23.71 -23.57
CA ILE A 267 -2.08 -22.53 -23.49
C ILE A 267 -1.46 -21.40 -24.31
N ASN A 268 -0.17 -21.12 -24.10
CA ASN A 268 0.55 -20.09 -24.87
C ASN A 268 0.58 -20.40 -26.37
N ASP A 269 0.93 -21.61 -26.75
CA ASP A 269 1.06 -22.00 -28.15
C ASP A 269 -0.27 -22.04 -28.89
N SER A 270 -1.37 -22.37 -28.19
CA SER A 270 -2.70 -22.52 -28.82
C SER A 270 -3.48 -21.19 -28.83
N PHE A 271 -3.31 -20.33 -27.82
CA PHE A 271 -4.15 -19.14 -27.61
C PHE A 271 -3.35 -17.83 -27.49
N GLY A 272 -2.03 -17.90 -27.60
CA GLY A 272 -1.12 -16.75 -27.49
C GLY A 272 -0.77 -16.36 -26.06
N HIS A 273 0.34 -15.61 -25.90
CA HIS A 273 0.90 -15.20 -24.59
C HIS A 273 -0.07 -14.36 -23.75
N VAL A 274 -0.89 -13.53 -24.37
CA VAL A 274 -1.91 -12.73 -23.64
C VAL A 274 -2.93 -13.63 -22.91
N THR A 275 -3.27 -14.77 -23.52
CA THR A 275 -4.15 -15.76 -22.89
C THR A 275 -3.41 -16.53 -21.79
N GLY A 276 -2.14 -16.83 -21.98
CA GLY A 276 -1.28 -17.38 -20.92
C GLY A 276 -1.15 -16.46 -19.73
N ASP A 277 -0.94 -15.16 -19.97
CA ASP A 277 -0.93 -14.15 -18.92
C ASP A 277 -2.26 -14.12 -18.13
N SER A 278 -3.39 -14.25 -18.85
CA SER A 278 -4.71 -14.37 -18.20
C SER A 278 -4.80 -15.62 -17.32
N ALA A 279 -4.23 -16.75 -17.74
CA ALA A 279 -4.22 -17.98 -16.95
C ALA A 279 -3.41 -17.82 -15.65
N LEU A 280 -2.29 -17.12 -15.70
CA LEU A 280 -1.48 -16.78 -14.52
C LEU A 280 -2.25 -15.87 -13.54
N VAL A 281 -2.95 -14.86 -14.06
CA VAL A 281 -3.77 -13.94 -13.26
C VAL A 281 -4.96 -14.68 -12.63
N ASP A 282 -5.63 -15.55 -13.39
CA ASP A 282 -6.75 -16.35 -12.90
C ASP A 282 -6.29 -17.31 -11.78
N LEU A 283 -5.15 -18.02 -11.96
CA LEU A 283 -4.58 -18.84 -10.89
C LEU A 283 -4.21 -18.02 -9.65
N ALA A 284 -3.58 -16.86 -9.83
CA ALA A 284 -3.27 -15.96 -8.72
C ALA A 284 -4.53 -15.55 -7.93
N GLY A 285 -5.64 -15.31 -8.61
CA GLY A 285 -6.95 -15.06 -8.01
C GLY A 285 -7.46 -16.24 -7.20
N ILE A 286 -7.36 -17.46 -7.74
CA ILE A 286 -7.75 -18.69 -7.05
C ILE A 286 -6.88 -18.90 -5.81
N LEU A 287 -5.57 -18.78 -5.92
CA LEU A 287 -4.64 -18.90 -4.78
C LEU A 287 -4.98 -17.94 -3.64
N ARG A 288 -5.27 -16.69 -3.97
CA ARG A 288 -5.66 -15.68 -2.95
C ARG A 288 -6.98 -15.98 -2.26
N SER A 289 -7.97 -16.49 -3.02
CA SER A 289 -9.31 -16.73 -2.47
C SER A 289 -9.40 -18.03 -1.67
N THR A 290 -8.55 -19.02 -1.98
CA THR A 290 -8.60 -20.35 -1.37
C THR A 290 -7.64 -20.51 -0.19
N MET A 291 -6.53 -19.74 -0.18
CA MET A 291 -5.52 -19.84 0.87
C MET A 291 -5.90 -19.05 2.11
N LYS A 292 -5.37 -19.50 3.26
CA LYS A 292 -5.54 -18.77 4.52
C LYS A 292 -4.82 -17.44 4.51
N VAL A 293 -5.30 -16.53 5.31
CA VAL A 293 -4.76 -15.17 5.48
C VAL A 293 -3.27 -15.13 5.87
N ASP A 294 -2.77 -16.15 6.56
CA ASP A 294 -1.38 -16.29 7.00
C ASP A 294 -0.48 -17.05 6.00
N THR A 295 -1.00 -17.37 4.81
CA THR A 295 -0.24 -18.00 3.74
C THR A 295 0.35 -16.94 2.81
N ILE A 296 1.66 -16.92 2.70
CA ILE A 296 2.40 -16.08 1.75
C ILE A 296 2.37 -16.77 0.39
N VAL A 297 1.89 -16.08 -0.65
CA VAL A 297 1.79 -16.60 -2.01
C VAL A 297 2.76 -15.85 -2.90
N ILE A 298 3.66 -16.59 -3.55
CA ILE A 298 4.78 -16.06 -4.34
C ILE A 298 4.68 -16.64 -5.75
N ARG A 299 4.82 -15.80 -6.77
CA ARG A 299 5.13 -16.26 -8.13
C ARG A 299 6.64 -16.42 -8.23
N TYR A 300 7.10 -17.66 -8.31
CA TYR A 300 8.51 -17.99 -8.22
C TYR A 300 9.23 -17.85 -9.57
N ALA A 301 8.68 -18.46 -10.61
CA ALA A 301 9.20 -18.34 -11.98
C ALA A 301 8.10 -18.75 -12.98
N GLY A 302 7.99 -18.07 -14.11
CA GLY A 302 7.08 -18.46 -15.19
C GLY A 302 5.66 -18.79 -14.73
N ASP A 303 5.32 -20.07 -14.72
CA ASP A 303 4.06 -20.69 -14.28
C ASP A 303 4.15 -21.39 -12.90
N GLU A 304 5.27 -21.20 -12.18
CA GLU A 304 5.53 -21.79 -10.87
C GLU A 304 5.20 -20.81 -9.74
N PHE A 305 4.48 -21.32 -8.73
CA PHE A 305 4.09 -20.56 -7.54
C PHE A 305 4.53 -21.30 -6.28
N ILE A 306 4.96 -20.55 -5.26
CA ILE A 306 5.32 -21.07 -3.95
C ILE A 306 4.38 -20.46 -2.91
N LEU A 307 3.83 -21.32 -2.04
CA LEU A 307 3.01 -20.94 -0.92
C LEU A 307 3.74 -21.31 0.37
N LEU A 308 3.89 -20.35 1.28
CA LEU A 308 4.54 -20.56 2.58
C LEU A 308 3.54 -20.27 3.69
N THR A 309 3.33 -21.24 4.57
CA THR A 309 2.38 -21.16 5.69
C THR A 309 3.10 -21.35 7.01
N ALA A 310 2.91 -20.42 7.95
CA ALA A 310 3.43 -20.52 9.30
C ALA A 310 2.63 -21.54 10.12
N ASN A 311 3.29 -22.20 11.09
CA ASN A 311 2.69 -23.21 11.96
C ASN A 311 2.00 -24.35 11.22
N ALA A 312 2.55 -24.73 10.05
CA ALA A 312 1.98 -25.78 9.22
C ALA A 312 2.21 -27.18 9.79
N SER A 313 1.24 -28.06 9.52
CA SER A 313 1.37 -29.50 9.65
C SER A 313 1.15 -30.15 8.27
N LYS A 314 1.54 -31.43 8.13
CA LYS A 314 1.33 -32.17 6.90
C LYS A 314 -0.15 -32.20 6.50
N GLU A 315 -1.03 -32.51 7.46
CA GLU A 315 -2.50 -32.53 7.27
C GLU A 315 -3.05 -31.13 6.95
N GLY A 316 -2.37 -30.08 7.43
CA GLY A 316 -2.71 -28.69 7.11
C GLY A 316 -2.43 -28.35 5.68
N LEU A 317 -1.28 -28.80 5.14
CA LEU A 317 -0.89 -28.63 3.74
C LEU A 317 -1.79 -29.48 2.80
N GLU A 318 -2.14 -30.70 3.19
CA GLU A 318 -3.06 -31.55 2.44
C GLU A 318 -4.43 -30.88 2.29
N ARG A 319 -4.98 -30.29 3.37
CA ARG A 319 -6.22 -29.50 3.30
C ARG A 319 -6.12 -28.26 2.40
N GLN A 320 -4.94 -27.63 2.33
CA GLN A 320 -4.73 -26.51 1.42
C GLN A 320 -4.75 -26.96 -0.04
N ILE A 321 -4.13 -28.12 -0.34
CA ILE A 321 -4.16 -28.73 -1.67
C ILE A 321 -5.60 -29.06 -2.08
N GLU A 322 -6.38 -29.67 -1.19
CA GLU A 322 -7.79 -29.97 -1.44
C GLU A 322 -8.62 -28.69 -1.70
N ALA A 323 -8.38 -27.63 -0.90
CA ALA A 323 -9.06 -26.35 -1.09
C ALA A 323 -8.70 -25.72 -2.44
N LEU A 324 -7.42 -25.80 -2.83
CA LEU A 324 -6.96 -25.33 -4.14
C LEU A 324 -7.60 -26.14 -5.28
N GLY A 325 -7.65 -27.46 -5.15
CA GLY A 325 -8.31 -28.32 -6.13
C GLY A 325 -9.78 -27.95 -6.36
N ARG A 326 -10.54 -27.77 -5.27
CA ARG A 326 -11.93 -27.29 -5.35
C ARG A 326 -12.04 -25.90 -5.98
N GLY A 327 -11.12 -24.97 -5.68
CA GLY A 327 -11.09 -23.64 -6.29
C GLY A 327 -10.87 -23.71 -7.81
N VAL A 328 -9.97 -24.57 -8.26
CA VAL A 328 -9.71 -24.81 -9.68
C VAL A 328 -10.90 -25.48 -10.38
N GLU A 329 -11.52 -26.47 -9.76
CA GLU A 329 -12.73 -27.13 -10.28
C GLU A 329 -13.88 -26.14 -10.42
N GLN A 330 -14.11 -25.30 -9.42
CA GLN A 330 -15.13 -24.26 -9.46
C GLN A 330 -14.86 -23.23 -10.56
N PHE A 331 -13.58 -22.79 -10.71
CA PHE A 331 -13.18 -21.93 -11.81
C PHE A 331 -13.46 -22.58 -13.15
N ASN A 332 -13.02 -23.81 -13.37
CA ASN A 332 -13.22 -24.53 -14.62
C ASN A 332 -14.71 -24.75 -14.96
N ALA A 333 -15.55 -25.01 -13.97
CA ALA A 333 -17.00 -25.23 -14.16
C ALA A 333 -17.75 -23.93 -14.56
N GLY A 334 -17.33 -22.77 -14.06
CA GLY A 334 -17.93 -21.46 -14.35
C GLY A 334 -17.20 -20.64 -15.41
N ASN A 335 -16.18 -21.20 -16.05
CA ASN A 335 -15.23 -20.47 -16.86
C ASN A 335 -15.71 -20.25 -18.31
N SER A 336 -15.61 -19.01 -18.78
CA SER A 336 -15.80 -18.62 -20.19
C SER A 336 -14.49 -18.51 -20.98
N ARG A 337 -13.34 -18.88 -20.38
CA ARG A 337 -12.03 -18.83 -21.00
C ARG A 337 -11.82 -19.97 -21.99
N PRO A 338 -10.93 -19.84 -22.99
CA PRO A 338 -10.65 -20.90 -23.96
C PRO A 338 -9.78 -22.03 -23.40
N TYR A 339 -9.41 -21.99 -22.10
CA TYR A 339 -8.58 -22.98 -21.41
C TYR A 339 -9.21 -23.43 -20.11
N MET A 340 -8.77 -24.59 -19.64
CA MET A 340 -9.03 -25.10 -18.30
C MET A 340 -7.72 -25.15 -17.52
N LEU A 341 -7.74 -24.82 -16.24
CA LEU A 341 -6.59 -24.92 -15.36
C LEU A 341 -6.49 -26.35 -14.82
N SER A 342 -5.28 -26.89 -14.86
CA SER A 342 -4.89 -28.12 -14.17
C SER A 342 -3.56 -27.86 -13.49
N LEU A 343 -3.38 -28.37 -12.28
CA LEU A 343 -2.23 -28.04 -11.45
C LEU A 343 -1.47 -29.31 -11.04
N SER A 344 -0.15 -29.21 -11.01
CA SER A 344 0.71 -30.10 -10.25
C SER A 344 1.20 -29.42 -9.00
N TYR A 345 1.41 -30.16 -7.91
CA TYR A 345 1.84 -29.61 -6.65
C TYR A 345 2.81 -30.54 -5.91
N GLY A 346 3.74 -29.91 -5.19
CA GLY A 346 4.62 -30.55 -4.24
C GLY A 346 4.47 -29.92 -2.86
N MET A 347 4.61 -30.71 -1.80
CA MET A 347 4.53 -30.18 -0.45
C MET A 347 5.68 -30.64 0.43
N GLY A 348 6.02 -29.84 1.43
CA GLY A 348 7.05 -30.15 2.39
C GLY A 348 7.00 -29.29 3.65
N LEU A 349 7.63 -29.80 4.70
CA LEU A 349 7.89 -29.02 5.91
C LEU A 349 9.35 -28.59 5.91
N TYR A 350 9.57 -27.33 6.30
CA TYR A 350 10.89 -26.76 6.51
C TYR A 350 11.54 -27.37 7.75
N GLU A 351 12.74 -27.88 7.61
CA GLU A 351 13.50 -28.51 8.67
C GLU A 351 14.55 -27.57 9.23
N THR A 352 14.76 -27.57 10.55
CA THR A 352 15.75 -26.73 11.19
C THR A 352 17.15 -27.02 10.66
N GLY A 353 17.83 -25.97 10.16
CA GLY A 353 19.17 -26.06 9.57
C GLY A 353 19.20 -26.28 8.06
N MET A 354 18.04 -26.40 7.42
CA MET A 354 17.90 -26.39 5.97
C MET A 354 17.96 -24.94 5.46
N SER A 355 18.62 -24.67 4.33
CA SER A 355 18.50 -23.39 3.65
C SER A 355 17.18 -23.30 2.88
N MET A 356 16.76 -22.09 2.51
CA MET A 356 15.56 -21.91 1.69
C MET A 356 15.70 -22.59 0.32
N ASP A 357 16.87 -22.52 -0.28
CA ASP A 357 17.16 -23.22 -1.55
C ASP A 357 17.00 -24.75 -1.44
N GLN A 358 17.49 -25.34 -0.33
CA GLN A 358 17.29 -26.78 -0.07
C GLN A 358 15.81 -27.11 0.13
N PHE A 359 15.07 -26.22 0.79
CA PHE A 359 13.64 -26.40 0.99
C PHE A 359 12.87 -26.31 -0.33
N ILE A 360 13.16 -25.31 -1.16
CA ILE A 360 12.55 -25.17 -2.49
C ILE A 360 12.86 -26.40 -3.35
N LYS A 361 14.09 -26.87 -3.37
CA LYS A 361 14.47 -28.10 -4.09
C LYS A 361 13.71 -29.32 -3.59
N LYS A 362 13.44 -29.43 -2.29
CA LYS A 362 12.60 -30.49 -1.72
C LYS A 362 11.14 -30.40 -2.23
N LEU A 363 10.58 -29.18 -2.32
CA LEU A 363 9.24 -28.96 -2.86
C LEU A 363 9.18 -29.32 -4.35
N ASP A 364 10.18 -28.91 -5.12
CA ASP A 364 10.30 -29.18 -6.55
C ASP A 364 10.36 -30.69 -6.84
N VAL A 365 11.21 -31.42 -6.13
CA VAL A 365 11.27 -32.90 -6.24
C VAL A 365 9.92 -33.55 -5.94
N SER A 366 9.21 -33.07 -4.93
CA SER A 366 7.85 -33.53 -4.59
C SER A 366 6.87 -33.25 -5.73
N MET A 367 6.89 -32.02 -6.29
CA MET A 367 6.03 -31.57 -7.40
C MET A 367 6.31 -32.41 -8.68
N TYR A 368 7.57 -32.66 -8.98
CA TYR A 368 7.95 -33.44 -10.13
C TYR A 368 7.36 -34.87 -10.11
N GLY A 369 7.26 -35.46 -8.91
CA GLY A 369 6.58 -36.75 -8.72
C GLY A 369 5.11 -36.72 -9.15
N PHE A 370 4.37 -35.66 -8.75
CA PHE A 370 2.98 -35.46 -9.16
C PHE A 370 2.86 -35.16 -10.66
N LYS A 371 3.75 -34.32 -11.19
CA LYS A 371 3.77 -33.98 -12.62
C LYS A 371 4.00 -35.23 -13.49
N LYS A 372 4.89 -36.10 -13.08
CA LYS A 372 5.13 -37.39 -13.74
C LYS A 372 3.88 -38.30 -13.70
N ALA A 373 3.22 -38.41 -12.56
CA ALA A 373 1.99 -39.17 -12.42
C ALA A 373 0.86 -38.60 -13.29
N PHE A 374 0.72 -37.28 -13.37
CA PHE A 374 -0.25 -36.63 -14.25
C PHE A 374 -0.04 -37.00 -15.72
N TYR A 375 1.18 -36.90 -16.24
CA TYR A 375 1.48 -37.26 -17.64
C TYR A 375 1.40 -38.75 -17.92
N GLN A 376 1.61 -39.59 -16.93
CA GLN A 376 1.37 -41.06 -17.07
C GLN A 376 -0.13 -41.37 -17.19
N ALA A 377 -0.98 -40.63 -16.47
CA ALA A 377 -2.44 -40.77 -16.55
C ALA A 377 -3.03 -40.16 -17.83
N HIS A 378 -2.30 -39.25 -18.49
CA HIS A 378 -2.74 -38.54 -19.71
C HIS A 378 -1.68 -38.65 -20.83
N PRO A 379 -1.41 -39.86 -21.37
CA PRO A 379 -0.33 -40.06 -22.34
C PRO A 379 -0.53 -39.29 -23.65
N GLU A 380 -1.79 -38.98 -24.01
CA GLU A 380 -2.14 -38.16 -25.17
C GLU A 380 -1.61 -36.73 -25.09
N LEU A 381 -1.38 -36.23 -23.89
CA LEU A 381 -0.87 -34.88 -23.61
C LEU A 381 0.66 -34.86 -23.58
N SER A 382 1.31 -36.02 -23.30
CA SER A 382 2.77 -36.17 -23.22
C SER A 382 3.46 -36.15 -24.58
N ARG A 383 2.79 -36.57 -25.66
CA ARG A 383 3.38 -36.70 -27.00
C ARG A 383 3.76 -35.38 -27.69
N ARG A 384 3.40 -34.23 -27.14
CA ARG A 384 3.75 -32.90 -27.66
C ARG A 384 4.95 -32.23 -26.96
N GLN A 385 5.51 -32.86 -25.93
CA GLN A 385 6.71 -32.38 -25.22
C GLN A 385 7.91 -33.32 -25.49
N GLY A 386 8.48 -33.23 -26.67
CA GLY A 386 9.80 -33.79 -26.90
C GLY A 386 10.88 -32.88 -26.35
N ASP A 387 11.05 -32.80 -25.03
CA ASP A 387 12.24 -32.32 -24.33
C ASP A 387 11.92 -32.22 -22.83
N LEU A 388 12.00 -33.36 -22.13
CA LEU A 388 12.24 -33.35 -20.70
C LEU A 388 13.77 -33.24 -20.52
N PRO A 389 14.32 -32.16 -19.92
CA PRO A 389 15.72 -32.17 -19.55
C PRO A 389 15.94 -33.26 -18.51
N LEU A 390 16.78 -34.22 -18.86
CA LEU A 390 17.35 -35.17 -17.91
C LEU A 390 18.18 -34.37 -16.91
N CYS A 391 17.69 -34.21 -15.68
CA CYS A 391 18.52 -33.74 -14.56
C CYS A 391 19.45 -34.88 -14.19
N GLU A 392 20.73 -34.77 -14.57
CA GLU A 392 21.85 -35.49 -13.95
C GLU A 392 22.17 -34.89 -12.57
#